data_97012f0ab43730164c6990a50e383f5d
#
_entry.id   97012f0ab43730164c6990a50e383f5d
#
_cell.length_a   1.000
_cell.length_b   1.000
_cell.length_c   1.000
_cell.angle_alpha   90.00
_cell.angle_beta   90.00
_cell.angle_gamma   90.00
#
_symmetry.space_group_name_H-M   'P 1'
#
loop_
_entity.id
_entity.type
_entity.pdbx_description
1 polymer ?
#
loop_
_entity_poly.entity_id
_entity_poly.type
_entity_poly.pdbx_seq_one_letter_code
_entity_poly.pdbx_strand_id
1 'polypeptide(L)'
;ALFMEMGTGKSKVLVDNIAMLYDRGAIKGALIVAPKGVYKNWDQIEFPVHLPDHVDHTKVLWEANITKKKQVELDTLFDDKGDLKILIMNVEAFSTQKGLDFAHSFLNIFVGKALLGIDESTTIKSPTAKRTKNILTLGDLASYRRILTGSPVTKSPLDLFSQCKFLDPFHLGYDSYYAYRSRYAHMLDRNFGGRRVQIVGSYRKLDELAKKLEKFSYRVLKEDCLDLPPKVFTKRVVELTDEQRKLYATMKSAAIAMIEGKVMSTVNVMTQLMRLHQITCGTFKADDGTIKHLKNNRLTTLMDCLEETEGKVIIWATYREDIKKIVESLKKA
;
A
#
# COMPACT_ATOMS: atom_id res chain seq x y z
N ALA A 1 9.89 10.87 10.66
CA ALA A 1 9.48 9.66 9.94
C ALA A 1 9.74 8.41 10.78
N LEU A 2 8.84 7.43 10.73
CA LEU A 2 9.00 6.11 11.34
C LEU A 2 9.19 5.08 10.24
N PHE A 3 10.44 4.79 9.89
CA PHE A 3 10.81 3.79 8.91
C PHE A 3 11.09 2.46 9.62
N MET A 4 10.03 1.89 10.15
CA MET A 4 10.08 0.70 11.00
C MET A 4 9.41 -0.47 10.27
N GLU A 5 10.01 -1.64 10.28
CA GLU A 5 9.44 -2.82 9.63
C GLU A 5 8.10 -3.25 10.24
N MET A 6 7.36 -4.09 9.55
CA MET A 6 6.06 -4.57 10.05
C MET A 6 6.23 -5.37 11.33
N GLY A 7 5.39 -5.11 12.35
CA GLY A 7 5.44 -5.77 13.65
C GLY A 7 6.45 -5.18 14.65
N THR A 8 7.12 -4.07 14.33
CA THR A 8 8.09 -3.41 15.23
C THR A 8 7.49 -2.25 16.05
N GLY A 9 6.16 -2.11 16.09
CA GLY A 9 5.45 -1.16 16.96
C GLY A 9 5.18 0.22 16.38
N LYS A 10 5.22 0.43 15.04
CA LYS A 10 4.96 1.73 14.40
C LYS A 10 3.68 2.41 14.87
N SER A 11 2.56 1.69 14.87
CA SER A 11 1.25 2.21 15.23
C SER A 11 1.24 2.65 16.70
N LYS A 12 1.78 1.82 17.58
CA LYS A 12 1.89 2.15 19.00
C LYS A 12 2.67 3.45 19.21
N VAL A 13 3.84 3.60 18.58
CA VAL A 13 4.65 4.83 18.69
C VAL A 13 3.87 6.05 18.22
N LEU A 14 3.07 5.95 17.16
CA LEU A 14 2.24 7.08 16.72
C LEU A 14 1.11 7.38 17.73
N VAL A 15 0.43 6.36 18.24
CA VAL A 15 -0.65 6.54 19.25
C VAL A 15 -0.09 7.14 20.52
N ASP A 16 1.04 6.65 21.04
CA ASP A 16 1.73 7.22 22.20
C ASP A 16 2.13 8.69 21.95
N ASN A 17 2.62 9.02 20.75
CA ASN A 17 2.96 10.40 20.38
C ASN A 17 1.72 11.30 20.32
N ILE A 18 0.58 10.81 19.87
CA ILE A 18 -0.70 11.53 19.87
C ILE A 18 -1.12 11.82 21.33
N ALA A 19 -1.13 10.79 22.18
CA ALA A 19 -1.49 10.95 23.61
C ALA A 19 -0.57 11.96 24.29
N MET A 20 0.74 11.84 24.14
CA MET A 20 1.74 12.75 24.72
C MET A 20 1.58 14.20 24.24
N LEU A 21 1.23 14.42 22.98
CA LEU A 21 0.99 15.77 22.45
C LEU A 21 -0.34 16.34 22.97
N TYR A 22 -1.35 15.51 23.13
CA TYR A 22 -2.63 15.91 23.73
C TYR A 22 -2.44 16.30 25.21
N ASP A 23 -1.76 15.48 26.00
CA ASP A 23 -1.47 15.77 27.42
C ASP A 23 -0.72 17.09 27.62
N ARG A 24 0.13 17.45 26.66
CA ARG A 24 0.83 18.74 26.64
C ARG A 24 -0.02 19.90 26.13
N GLY A 25 -1.27 19.68 25.75
CA GLY A 25 -2.13 20.68 25.14
C GLY A 25 -1.68 21.13 23.74
N ALA A 26 -0.73 20.40 23.13
CA ALA A 26 -0.14 20.75 21.84
C ALA A 26 -1.04 20.38 20.66
N ILE A 27 -1.92 19.40 20.81
CA ILE A 27 -2.94 19.04 19.84
C ILE A 27 -4.32 18.89 20.49
N LYS A 28 -5.36 19.09 19.68
CA LYS A 28 -6.76 18.79 19.98
C LYS A 28 -7.39 17.90 18.90
N GLY A 29 -6.77 17.82 17.72
CA GLY A 29 -7.23 17.00 16.61
C GLY A 29 -6.12 16.13 16.03
N ALA A 30 -6.46 14.90 15.64
CA ALA A 30 -5.58 13.98 14.95
C ALA A 30 -6.27 13.39 13.71
N LEU A 31 -5.66 13.54 12.54
CA LEU A 31 -6.10 12.89 11.31
C LEU A 31 -5.12 11.76 10.96
N ILE A 32 -5.64 10.53 10.92
CA ILE A 32 -4.88 9.35 10.49
C ILE A 32 -5.30 8.94 9.09
N VAL A 33 -4.34 8.86 8.19
CA VAL A 33 -4.53 8.44 6.80
C VAL A 33 -3.85 7.09 6.60
N ALA A 34 -4.60 6.08 6.19
CA ALA A 34 -4.07 4.74 5.97
C ALA A 34 -4.66 4.11 4.69
N PRO A 35 -4.03 3.05 4.10
CA PRO A 35 -4.60 2.33 2.97
C PRO A 35 -5.97 1.72 3.29
N LYS A 36 -6.87 1.65 2.30
CA LYS A 36 -8.23 1.11 2.47
C LYS A 36 -8.28 -0.28 3.12
N GLY A 37 -7.26 -1.12 2.88
CA GLY A 37 -7.17 -2.46 3.46
C GLY A 37 -6.89 -2.49 4.96
N VAL A 38 -6.32 -1.42 5.52
CA VAL A 38 -5.85 -1.40 6.92
C VAL A 38 -6.41 -0.24 7.76
N TYR A 39 -7.07 0.76 7.15
CA TYR A 39 -7.54 1.94 7.90
C TYR A 39 -8.55 1.60 9.00
N LYS A 40 -9.33 0.52 8.83
CA LYS A 40 -10.25 0.03 9.87
C LYS A 40 -9.53 -0.54 11.09
N ASN A 41 -8.30 -1.06 10.92
CA ASN A 41 -7.50 -1.56 12.04
C ASN A 41 -7.14 -0.44 13.01
N TRP A 42 -6.94 0.78 12.50
CA TRP A 42 -6.72 1.95 13.36
C TRP A 42 -7.89 2.22 14.30
N ASP A 43 -9.11 2.06 13.78
CA ASP A 43 -10.33 2.22 14.55
C ASP A 43 -10.60 1.07 15.52
N GLN A 44 -10.43 -0.18 15.07
CA GLN A 44 -10.87 -1.37 15.77
C GLN A 44 -9.80 -1.97 16.68
N ILE A 45 -8.52 -1.72 16.42
CA ILE A 45 -7.40 -2.37 17.09
C ILE A 45 -6.42 -1.36 17.65
N GLU A 46 -5.82 -0.50 16.81
CA GLU A 46 -4.67 0.30 17.22
C GLU A 46 -5.01 1.32 18.32
N PHE A 47 -6.05 2.13 18.12
CA PHE A 47 -6.48 3.07 19.16
C PHE A 47 -7.05 2.37 20.41
N PRO A 48 -7.96 1.37 20.32
CA PRO A 48 -8.47 0.68 21.49
C PRO A 48 -7.39 -0.03 22.33
N VAL A 49 -6.32 -0.52 21.69
CA VAL A 49 -5.26 -1.26 22.39
C VAL A 49 -4.18 -0.33 22.95
N HIS A 50 -3.90 0.78 22.27
CA HIS A 50 -2.70 1.57 22.56
C HIS A 50 -2.97 2.97 23.11
N LEU A 51 -4.17 3.53 22.92
CA LEU A 51 -4.47 4.84 23.47
C LEU A 51 -4.69 4.72 24.99
N PRO A 52 -3.97 5.50 25.82
CA PRO A 52 -4.14 5.44 27.26
C PRO A 52 -5.56 5.79 27.73
N ASP A 53 -6.05 5.10 28.74
CA ASP A 53 -7.43 5.24 29.26
C ASP A 53 -7.77 6.65 29.76
N HIS A 54 -6.76 7.42 30.18
CA HIS A 54 -6.95 8.80 30.67
C HIS A 54 -7.20 9.81 29.54
N VAL A 55 -7.01 9.42 28.27
CA VAL A 55 -7.22 10.32 27.12
C VAL A 55 -8.67 10.24 26.67
N ASP A 56 -9.48 11.19 27.12
CA ASP A 56 -10.84 11.34 26.62
C ASP A 56 -10.81 11.70 25.12
N HIS A 57 -11.55 10.94 24.32
CA HIS A 57 -11.52 11.11 22.87
C HIS A 57 -12.84 10.80 22.17
N THR A 58 -13.08 11.49 21.08
CA THR A 58 -14.08 11.14 20.06
C THR A 58 -13.36 10.66 18.80
N LYS A 59 -13.59 9.40 18.42
CA LYS A 59 -12.95 8.78 17.27
C LYS A 59 -13.99 8.40 16.21
N VAL A 60 -13.79 8.82 14.95
CA VAL A 60 -14.69 8.51 13.84
C VAL A 60 -13.93 8.05 12.62
N LEU A 61 -14.41 6.95 12.04
CA LEU A 61 -13.95 6.40 10.76
C LEU A 61 -14.72 7.04 9.61
N TRP A 62 -14.03 7.67 8.67
CA TRP A 62 -14.66 8.24 7.49
C TRP A 62 -15.00 7.16 6.45
N GLU A 63 -16.17 7.28 5.82
CA GLU A 63 -16.62 6.40 4.74
C GLU A 63 -17.13 7.21 3.55
N ALA A 64 -16.90 6.72 2.31
CA ALA A 64 -17.33 7.43 1.10
C ALA A 64 -18.86 7.53 0.99
N ASN A 65 -19.57 6.46 1.40
CA ASN A 65 -21.02 6.41 1.46
C ASN A 65 -21.50 6.86 2.85
N ILE A 66 -21.86 8.13 2.97
CA ILE A 66 -22.31 8.71 4.24
C ILE A 66 -23.81 8.51 4.36
N THR A 67 -24.23 7.58 5.23
CA THR A 67 -25.62 7.43 5.65
C THR A 67 -25.98 8.51 6.67
N LYS A 68 -27.30 8.72 6.95
CA LYS A 68 -27.73 9.66 7.98
C LYS A 68 -27.09 9.37 9.34
N LYS A 69 -27.02 8.09 9.73
CA LYS A 69 -26.35 7.67 10.97
C LYS A 69 -24.86 8.05 10.94
N LYS A 70 -24.18 7.79 9.83
CA LYS A 70 -22.76 8.13 9.69
C LYS A 70 -22.49 9.64 9.71
N GLN A 71 -23.43 10.43 9.18
CA GLN A 71 -23.33 11.88 9.26
C GLN A 71 -23.36 12.35 10.71
N VAL A 72 -24.29 11.85 11.53
CA VAL A 72 -24.37 12.19 12.95
C VAL A 72 -23.07 11.81 13.68
N GLU A 73 -22.47 10.64 13.37
CA GLU A 73 -21.16 10.26 13.93
C GLU A 73 -20.06 11.26 13.50
N LEU A 74 -20.03 11.64 12.24
CA LEU A 74 -19.04 12.61 11.73
C LEU A 74 -19.21 14.00 12.36
N ASP A 75 -20.45 14.41 12.63
CA ASP A 75 -20.75 15.71 13.23
C ASP A 75 -20.21 15.81 14.68
N THR A 76 -20.08 14.68 15.39
CA THR A 76 -19.48 14.66 16.75
C THR A 76 -18.02 15.10 16.78
N LEU A 77 -17.32 15.04 15.65
CA LEU A 77 -15.94 15.55 15.54
C LEU A 77 -15.87 17.07 15.67
N PHE A 78 -16.98 17.76 15.42
CA PHE A 78 -17.10 19.22 15.41
C PHE A 78 -17.69 19.76 16.72
N ASP A 79 -18.13 18.87 17.63
CA ASP A 79 -18.63 19.26 18.96
C ASP A 79 -17.45 19.64 19.87
N ASP A 80 -17.56 20.77 20.56
CA ASP A 80 -16.54 21.18 21.55
C ASP A 80 -16.82 20.53 22.92
N LYS A 81 -16.34 19.32 23.11
CA LYS A 81 -16.41 18.59 24.37
C LYS A 81 -15.11 18.63 25.18
N GLY A 82 -14.10 19.34 24.65
CA GLY A 82 -12.77 19.39 25.29
C GLY A 82 -11.92 18.13 25.14
N ASP A 83 -12.44 17.09 24.48
CA ASP A 83 -11.77 15.81 24.22
C ASP A 83 -10.91 15.82 22.95
N LEU A 84 -10.01 14.85 22.82
CA LEU A 84 -9.21 14.64 21.60
C LEU A 84 -10.10 14.16 20.46
N LYS A 85 -10.11 14.87 19.35
CA LYS A 85 -10.85 14.46 18.14
C LYS A 85 -9.96 13.67 17.18
N ILE A 86 -10.37 12.46 16.85
CA ILE A 86 -9.61 11.55 15.99
C ILE A 86 -10.44 11.21 14.76
N LEU A 87 -9.97 11.66 13.60
CA LEU A 87 -10.53 11.31 12.30
C LEU A 87 -9.64 10.28 11.61
N ILE A 88 -10.20 9.16 11.17
CA ILE A 88 -9.49 8.12 10.43
C ILE A 88 -10.03 8.04 9.02
N MET A 89 -9.17 8.19 8.01
CA MET A 89 -9.55 8.19 6.60
C MET A 89 -8.70 7.24 5.78
N ASN A 90 -9.31 6.66 4.75
CA ASN A 90 -8.53 5.91 3.77
C ASN A 90 -7.85 6.86 2.77
N VAL A 91 -6.64 6.52 2.34
CA VAL A 91 -5.82 7.36 1.43
C VAL A 91 -6.49 7.62 0.08
N GLU A 92 -7.35 6.72 -0.38
CA GLU A 92 -8.08 6.85 -1.64
C GLU A 92 -9.13 7.99 -1.58
N ALA A 93 -9.63 8.33 -0.40
CA ALA A 93 -10.55 9.46 -0.19
C ALA A 93 -9.98 10.77 -0.73
N PHE A 94 -8.68 10.95 -0.62
CA PHE A 94 -7.98 12.17 -1.08
C PHE A 94 -7.83 12.27 -2.61
N SER A 95 -8.30 11.28 -3.36
CA SER A 95 -8.49 11.38 -4.82
C SER A 95 -9.85 12.00 -5.19
N THR A 96 -10.77 12.11 -4.22
CA THR A 96 -12.11 12.68 -4.37
C THR A 96 -12.20 14.05 -3.73
N GLN A 97 -13.10 14.93 -4.27
CA GLN A 97 -13.32 16.26 -3.69
C GLN A 97 -13.97 16.15 -2.30
N LYS A 98 -14.98 15.29 -2.15
CA LYS A 98 -15.69 15.08 -0.89
C LYS A 98 -14.77 14.70 0.27
N GLY A 99 -13.83 13.78 0.04
CA GLY A 99 -12.87 13.38 1.07
C GLY A 99 -11.87 14.49 1.41
N LEU A 100 -11.42 15.23 0.39
CA LEU A 100 -10.54 16.38 0.57
C LEU A 100 -11.22 17.48 1.40
N ASP A 101 -12.44 17.88 1.02
CA ASP A 101 -13.18 18.96 1.70
C ASP A 101 -13.48 18.61 3.16
N PHE A 102 -13.83 17.35 3.43
CA PHE A 102 -14.07 16.91 4.81
C PHE A 102 -12.80 16.96 5.66
N ALA A 103 -11.68 16.44 5.15
CA ALA A 103 -10.41 16.50 5.85
C ALA A 103 -9.93 17.95 6.07
N HIS A 104 -10.13 18.80 5.07
CA HIS A 104 -9.81 20.23 5.17
C HIS A 104 -10.63 20.92 6.25
N SER A 105 -11.95 20.68 6.29
CA SER A 105 -12.83 21.23 7.33
C SER A 105 -12.43 20.76 8.72
N PHE A 106 -12.11 19.48 8.87
CA PHE A 106 -11.63 18.94 10.15
C PHE A 106 -10.32 19.60 10.61
N LEU A 107 -9.31 19.67 9.74
CA LEU A 107 -8.02 20.26 10.12
C LEU A 107 -8.11 21.77 10.39
N ASN A 108 -9.00 22.47 9.69
CA ASN A 108 -9.20 23.93 9.90
C ASN A 108 -9.73 24.28 11.31
N ILE A 109 -10.52 23.40 11.93
CA ILE A 109 -11.00 23.64 13.30
C ILE A 109 -9.84 23.59 14.28
N PHE A 110 -8.85 22.77 14.01
CA PHE A 110 -7.69 22.56 14.88
C PHE A 110 -6.41 23.21 14.34
N VAL A 111 -6.52 24.32 13.60
CA VAL A 111 -5.34 25.05 13.11
C VAL A 111 -4.40 25.36 14.28
N GLY A 112 -3.12 25.05 14.12
CA GLY A 112 -2.11 25.20 15.18
C GLY A 112 -2.12 24.08 16.23
N LYS A 113 -3.17 23.21 16.25
CA LYS A 113 -3.34 22.11 17.22
C LYS A 113 -3.76 20.79 16.57
N ALA A 114 -3.31 20.52 15.36
CA ALA A 114 -3.61 19.29 14.63
C ALA A 114 -2.36 18.45 14.37
N LEU A 115 -2.52 17.11 14.48
CA LEU A 115 -1.56 16.14 13.96
C LEU A 115 -2.13 15.46 12.72
N LEU A 116 -1.32 15.32 11.67
CA LEU A 116 -1.62 14.53 10.48
C LEU A 116 -0.61 13.39 10.35
N GLY A 117 -1.08 12.16 10.52
CA GLY A 117 -0.29 10.93 10.42
C GLY A 117 -0.64 10.14 9.16
N ILE A 118 0.35 9.67 8.42
CA ILE A 118 0.15 8.82 7.24
C ILE A 118 0.78 7.46 7.49
N ASP A 119 -0.06 6.45 7.57
CA ASP A 119 0.37 5.06 7.59
C ASP A 119 0.56 4.55 6.16
N GLU A 120 1.57 3.70 5.97
CA GLU A 120 2.05 3.26 4.66
C GLU A 120 2.26 4.43 3.69
N SER A 121 3.15 5.34 4.08
CA SER A 121 3.44 6.60 3.35
C SER A 121 3.90 6.39 1.90
N THR A 122 4.27 5.19 1.52
CA THR A 122 4.54 4.82 0.12
C THR A 122 3.32 5.03 -0.79
N THR A 123 2.12 5.14 -0.23
CA THR A 123 0.88 5.48 -0.97
C THR A 123 0.89 6.89 -1.55
N ILE A 124 1.73 7.79 -1.01
CA ILE A 124 1.92 9.17 -1.48
C ILE A 124 3.27 9.40 -2.18
N LYS A 125 4.00 8.36 -2.57
CA LYS A 125 5.33 8.47 -3.19
C LYS A 125 5.34 9.16 -4.56
N SER A 126 4.23 9.10 -5.31
CA SER A 126 4.14 9.72 -6.64
C SER A 126 3.82 11.20 -6.54
N PRO A 127 4.73 12.12 -6.95
CA PRO A 127 4.51 13.56 -6.84
C PRO A 127 3.40 14.09 -7.75
N THR A 128 3.03 13.34 -8.80
CA THR A 128 2.02 13.75 -9.77
C THR A 128 0.61 13.27 -9.43
N ALA A 129 0.48 12.28 -8.53
CA ALA A 129 -0.82 11.72 -8.16
C ALA A 129 -1.69 12.77 -7.43
N LYS A 130 -2.98 12.84 -7.80
CA LYS A 130 -3.95 13.78 -7.21
C LYS A 130 -3.99 13.68 -5.69
N ARG A 131 -4.09 12.44 -5.16
CA ARG A 131 -4.08 12.21 -3.70
C ARG A 131 -2.83 12.74 -3.01
N THR A 132 -1.65 12.59 -3.63
CA THR A 132 -0.38 13.10 -3.07
C THR A 132 -0.41 14.62 -2.97
N LYS A 133 -0.80 15.30 -4.05
CA LYS A 133 -0.90 16.77 -4.07
C LYS A 133 -1.87 17.28 -2.99
N ASN A 134 -3.04 16.65 -2.90
CA ASN A 134 -4.07 17.02 -1.92
C ASN A 134 -3.59 16.80 -0.47
N ILE A 135 -2.90 15.69 -0.20
CA ILE A 135 -2.35 15.41 1.14
C ILE A 135 -1.22 16.36 1.49
N LEU A 136 -0.36 16.74 0.53
CA LEU A 136 0.67 17.74 0.77
C LEU A 136 0.06 19.09 1.17
N THR A 137 -0.98 19.55 0.47
CA THR A 137 -1.70 20.79 0.82
C THR A 137 -2.34 20.72 2.21
N LEU A 138 -2.94 19.58 2.58
CA LEU A 138 -3.51 19.38 3.92
C LEU A 138 -2.41 19.35 5.01
N GLY A 139 -1.21 18.91 4.66
CA GLY A 139 -0.07 18.92 5.56
C GLY A 139 0.24 20.33 6.10
N ASP A 140 -0.01 21.37 5.33
CA ASP A 140 0.25 22.75 5.72
C ASP A 140 -0.70 23.26 6.81
N LEU A 141 -1.85 22.59 7.00
CA LEU A 141 -2.82 22.89 8.07
C LEU A 141 -2.45 22.18 9.39
N ALA A 142 -1.59 21.17 9.35
CA ALA A 142 -1.23 20.37 10.52
C ALA A 142 0.08 20.88 11.15
N SER A 143 0.06 21.12 12.47
CA SER A 143 1.24 21.54 13.23
C SER A 143 2.24 20.40 13.41
N TYR A 144 1.74 19.17 13.45
CA TYR A 144 2.54 17.96 13.59
C TYR A 144 2.26 17.00 12.45
N ARG A 145 3.31 16.57 11.78
CA ARG A 145 3.23 15.63 10.65
C ARG A 145 4.04 14.39 10.92
N ARG A 146 3.47 13.21 10.62
CA ARG A 146 4.16 11.91 10.80
C ARG A 146 3.92 11.03 9.59
N ILE A 147 4.94 10.28 9.21
CA ILE A 147 4.83 9.21 8.20
C ILE A 147 5.36 7.90 8.78
N LEU A 148 4.67 6.83 8.45
CA LEU A 148 4.99 5.48 8.88
C LEU A 148 5.08 4.58 7.65
N THR A 149 6.11 3.77 7.56
CA THR A 149 6.20 2.68 6.57
C THR A 149 7.35 1.74 6.91
N GLY A 150 7.20 0.47 6.59
CA GLY A 150 8.28 -0.52 6.69
C GLY A 150 9.28 -0.45 5.54
N SER A 151 8.88 0.10 4.40
CA SER A 151 9.69 0.13 3.19
C SER A 151 9.54 1.48 2.46
N PRO A 152 10.23 2.54 2.90
CA PRO A 152 10.08 3.89 2.32
C PRO A 152 10.52 3.97 0.85
N VAL A 153 11.41 3.08 0.44
CA VAL A 153 11.89 2.91 -0.94
C VAL A 153 11.34 1.61 -1.49
N THR A 154 10.38 1.67 -2.41
CA THR A 154 9.76 0.47 -2.99
C THR A 154 10.33 0.12 -4.36
N LYS A 155 10.62 1.11 -5.19
CA LYS A 155 11.19 0.93 -6.53
C LYS A 155 12.46 1.73 -6.74
N SER A 156 12.52 2.92 -6.16
CA SER A 156 13.64 3.81 -6.36
C SER A 156 13.79 4.81 -5.20
N PRO A 157 15.00 5.33 -4.96
CA PRO A 157 15.24 6.41 -4.00
C PRO A 157 14.39 7.66 -4.28
N LEU A 158 13.88 7.81 -5.51
CA LEU A 158 13.01 8.92 -5.88
C LEU A 158 11.62 8.85 -5.22
N ASP A 159 11.24 7.67 -4.72
CA ASP A 159 10.00 7.46 -3.96
C ASP A 159 9.96 8.28 -2.66
N LEU A 160 11.11 8.70 -2.13
CA LEU A 160 11.23 9.46 -0.89
C LEU A 160 10.81 10.93 -1.02
N PHE A 161 10.88 11.52 -2.21
CA PHE A 161 10.66 12.95 -2.39
C PHE A 161 9.33 13.44 -1.79
N SER A 162 8.22 12.89 -2.23
CA SER A 162 6.89 13.33 -1.76
C SER A 162 6.62 12.97 -0.31
N GLN A 163 7.13 11.82 0.14
CA GLN A 163 7.01 11.37 1.53
C GLN A 163 7.72 12.34 2.48
N CYS A 164 8.96 12.72 2.18
CA CYS A 164 9.71 13.67 3.00
C CYS A 164 9.18 15.10 2.87
N LYS A 165 8.74 15.52 1.66
CA LYS A 165 8.11 16.83 1.45
C LYS A 165 6.84 17.00 2.26
N PHE A 166 6.11 15.93 2.52
CA PHE A 166 4.94 15.99 3.42
C PHE A 166 5.34 16.34 4.85
N LEU A 167 6.45 15.85 5.35
CA LEU A 167 6.93 16.18 6.70
C LEU A 167 7.38 17.64 6.78
N ASP A 168 8.28 18.02 5.89
CA ASP A 168 8.79 19.37 5.74
C ASP A 168 9.44 19.51 4.35
N PRO A 169 9.05 20.53 3.56
CA PRO A 169 9.62 20.78 2.24
C PRO A 169 11.16 20.96 2.27
N PHE A 170 11.71 21.43 3.39
CA PHE A 170 13.14 21.73 3.52
C PHE A 170 14.01 20.55 3.96
N HIS A 171 13.42 19.45 4.45
CA HIS A 171 14.19 18.30 4.94
C HIS A 171 15.18 17.73 3.91
N LEU A 172 14.77 17.60 2.67
CA LEU A 172 15.65 17.13 1.60
C LEU A 172 16.44 18.26 0.93
N GLY A 173 16.02 19.53 1.09
CA GLY A 173 16.64 20.69 0.49
C GLY A 173 16.36 20.85 -1.01
N TYR A 174 15.20 20.40 -1.49
CA TYR A 174 14.77 20.52 -2.88
C TYR A 174 13.30 20.88 -2.98
N ASP A 175 13.00 22.01 -3.63
CA ASP A 175 11.63 22.49 -3.81
C ASP A 175 10.85 21.68 -4.85
N SER A 176 11.55 21.18 -5.89
CA SER A 176 10.95 20.46 -6.99
C SER A 176 11.45 19.01 -7.09
N TYR A 177 10.56 18.13 -7.52
CA TYR A 177 10.90 16.74 -7.84
C TYR A 177 11.98 16.63 -8.90
N TYR A 178 12.00 17.54 -9.88
CA TYR A 178 13.00 17.51 -10.96
C TYR A 178 14.40 17.84 -10.45
N ALA A 179 14.53 18.81 -9.56
CA ALA A 179 15.81 19.14 -8.93
C ALA A 179 16.32 17.96 -8.06
N TYR A 180 15.44 17.38 -7.26
CA TYR A 180 15.73 16.17 -6.47
C TYR A 180 16.16 15.00 -7.37
N ARG A 181 15.38 14.71 -8.43
CA ARG A 181 15.71 13.66 -9.40
C ARG A 181 17.07 13.89 -10.06
N SER A 182 17.35 15.12 -10.51
CA SER A 182 18.64 15.46 -11.13
C SER A 182 19.82 15.31 -10.18
N ARG A 183 19.60 15.43 -8.86
CA ARG A 183 20.67 15.22 -7.86
C ARG A 183 20.98 13.75 -7.66
N TYR A 184 19.95 12.90 -7.57
CA TYR A 184 20.08 11.51 -7.11
C TYR A 184 19.95 10.47 -8.22
N ALA A 185 19.58 10.85 -9.44
CA ALA A 185 19.46 9.94 -10.58
C ALA A 185 20.20 10.48 -11.80
N HIS A 186 20.81 9.57 -12.57
CA HIS A 186 21.29 9.82 -13.91
C HIS A 186 20.20 9.38 -14.89
N MET A 187 19.74 10.32 -15.74
CA MET A 187 18.68 10.06 -16.71
C MET A 187 19.26 9.71 -18.08
N LEU A 188 18.70 8.69 -18.71
CA LEU A 188 19.02 8.26 -20.07
C LEU A 188 17.85 8.53 -20.98
N ASP A 189 18.11 9.13 -22.13
CA ASP A 189 17.13 9.27 -23.19
C ASP A 189 17.03 7.96 -23.98
N ARG A 190 15.83 7.42 -24.08
CA ARG A 190 15.53 6.23 -24.91
C ARG A 190 14.44 6.57 -25.91
N ASN A 191 14.58 6.01 -27.12
CA ASN A 191 13.57 6.14 -28.14
C ASN A 191 12.74 4.84 -28.21
N PHE A 192 11.44 4.94 -27.94
CA PHE A 192 10.48 3.84 -28.03
C PHE A 192 9.42 4.20 -29.07
N GLY A 193 9.49 3.55 -30.24
CA GLY A 193 8.50 3.74 -31.30
C GLY A 193 8.36 5.21 -31.75
N GLY A 194 9.48 5.94 -31.88
CA GLY A 194 9.51 7.35 -32.31
C GLY A 194 9.25 8.36 -31.18
N ARG A 195 8.97 7.92 -29.96
CA ARG A 195 8.82 8.81 -28.78
C ARG A 195 10.08 8.79 -27.93
N ARG A 196 10.65 9.97 -27.68
CA ARG A 196 11.76 10.15 -26.76
C ARG A 196 11.24 10.10 -25.31
N VAL A 197 11.74 9.15 -24.51
CA VAL A 197 11.36 8.93 -23.11
C VAL A 197 12.61 8.93 -22.25
N GLN A 198 12.57 9.67 -21.14
CA GLN A 198 13.63 9.64 -20.14
C GLN A 198 13.41 8.50 -19.17
N ILE A 199 14.41 7.65 -19.04
CA ILE A 199 14.42 6.56 -18.03
C ILE A 199 15.58 6.76 -17.07
N VAL A 200 15.44 6.21 -15.85
CA VAL A 200 16.55 6.20 -14.89
C VAL A 200 17.58 5.17 -15.35
N GLY A 201 18.82 5.59 -15.56
CA GLY A 201 19.94 4.71 -15.88
C GLY A 201 20.65 4.20 -14.61
N SER A 202 20.91 5.10 -13.68
CA SER A 202 21.57 4.76 -12.41
C SER A 202 21.21 5.77 -11.32
N TYR A 203 21.47 5.42 -10.06
CA TYR A 203 21.36 6.33 -8.92
C TYR A 203 22.74 6.77 -8.44
N ARG A 204 22.82 7.93 -7.83
CA ARG A 204 24.05 8.53 -7.33
C ARG A 204 23.84 9.25 -6.01
N LYS A 205 24.93 9.48 -5.26
CA LYS A 205 24.92 10.24 -4.00
C LYS A 205 23.95 9.69 -2.93
N LEU A 206 23.77 8.37 -2.90
CA LEU A 206 22.86 7.72 -1.96
C LEU A 206 23.30 7.90 -0.51
N ASP A 207 24.59 7.98 -0.24
CA ASP A 207 25.14 8.23 1.11
C ASP A 207 24.76 9.63 1.62
N GLU A 208 24.75 10.63 0.72
CA GLU A 208 24.27 11.98 1.05
C GLU A 208 22.78 11.95 1.42
N LEU A 209 21.98 11.20 0.65
CA LEU A 209 20.55 11.04 0.90
C LEU A 209 20.29 10.33 2.25
N ALA A 210 21.03 9.26 2.53
CA ALA A 210 20.93 8.52 3.79
C ALA A 210 21.22 9.44 4.99
N LYS A 211 22.34 10.20 4.96
CA LYS A 211 22.67 11.17 6.01
C LYS A 211 21.63 12.27 6.21
N LYS A 212 20.91 12.67 5.16
CA LYS A 212 19.78 13.61 5.29
C LYS A 212 18.61 12.97 6.01
N LEU A 213 18.27 11.72 5.65
CA LEU A 213 17.15 10.98 6.26
C LEU A 213 17.37 10.71 7.75
N GLU A 214 18.59 10.39 8.17
CA GLU A 214 18.96 10.15 9.59
C GLU A 214 18.55 11.29 10.52
N LYS A 215 18.54 12.53 10.03
CA LYS A 215 18.23 13.72 10.85
C LYS A 215 16.78 13.80 11.31
N PHE A 216 15.83 13.16 10.60
CA PHE A 216 14.41 13.27 10.87
C PHE A 216 13.65 11.95 10.77
N SER A 217 14.35 10.83 10.58
CA SER A 217 13.76 9.51 10.54
C SER A 217 14.36 8.58 11.58
N TYR A 218 13.54 7.65 12.04
CA TYR A 218 13.95 6.55 12.90
C TYR A 218 13.70 5.24 12.18
N ARG A 219 14.75 4.42 12.03
CA ARG A 219 14.70 3.14 11.35
C ARG A 219 14.82 2.01 12.35
N VAL A 220 13.95 1.01 12.23
CA VAL A 220 14.01 -0.22 13.02
C VAL A 220 13.81 -1.41 12.10
N LEU A 221 14.71 -2.37 12.15
CA LEU A 221 14.59 -3.65 11.47
C LEU A 221 14.05 -4.72 12.43
N LYS A 222 13.41 -5.75 11.88
CA LYS A 222 12.90 -6.86 12.70
C LYS A 222 14.02 -7.61 13.40
N GLU A 223 15.14 -7.78 12.71
CA GLU A 223 16.33 -8.46 13.23
C GLU A 223 16.95 -7.76 14.44
N ASP A 224 16.75 -6.43 14.58
CA ASP A 224 17.28 -5.65 15.70
C ASP A 224 16.44 -5.75 16.97
N CYS A 225 15.16 -6.15 16.86
CA CYS A 225 14.21 -6.03 17.98
C CYS A 225 13.28 -7.24 18.19
N LEU A 226 13.29 -8.22 17.31
CA LEU A 226 12.45 -9.40 17.39
C LEU A 226 13.29 -10.66 17.23
N ASP A 227 13.19 -11.57 18.18
CA ASP A 227 13.75 -12.92 18.07
C ASP A 227 12.80 -13.80 17.27
N LEU A 228 12.98 -13.81 15.96
CA LEU A 228 12.15 -14.57 15.03
C LEU A 228 12.97 -15.68 14.39
N PRO A 229 12.39 -16.88 14.18
CA PRO A 229 13.05 -17.93 13.44
C PRO A 229 13.37 -17.49 12.02
N PRO A 230 14.43 -18.02 11.40
CA PRO A 230 14.79 -17.67 10.04
C PRO A 230 13.68 -18.04 9.06
N LYS A 231 13.50 -17.20 8.03
CA LYS A 231 12.54 -17.49 6.96
C LYS A 231 13.05 -18.64 6.10
N VAL A 232 12.25 -19.68 5.99
CA VAL A 232 12.51 -20.82 5.11
C VAL A 232 11.67 -20.68 3.84
N PHE A 233 12.34 -20.69 2.69
CA PHE A 233 11.68 -20.65 1.39
C PHE A 233 11.75 -22.02 0.76
N THR A 234 10.60 -22.66 0.54
CA THR A 234 10.48 -23.93 -0.14
C THR A 234 9.76 -23.78 -1.47
N LYS A 235 10.09 -24.63 -2.44
CA LYS A 235 9.47 -24.67 -3.75
C LYS A 235 8.93 -26.06 -4.02
N ARG A 236 7.63 -26.17 -4.24
CA ARG A 236 6.97 -27.39 -4.71
C ARG A 236 6.74 -27.30 -6.22
N VAL A 237 7.36 -28.18 -6.97
CA VAL A 237 7.14 -28.29 -8.42
C VAL A 237 5.96 -29.23 -8.64
N VAL A 238 5.00 -28.75 -9.45
CA VAL A 238 3.75 -29.49 -9.74
C VAL A 238 3.67 -29.77 -11.23
N GLU A 239 3.55 -31.04 -11.59
CA GLU A 239 3.39 -31.48 -12.97
C GLU A 239 2.01 -31.09 -13.54
N LEU A 240 2.00 -30.65 -14.80
CA LEU A 240 0.75 -30.43 -15.51
C LEU A 240 0.09 -31.77 -15.82
N THR A 241 -1.24 -31.80 -15.75
CA THR A 241 -2.02 -32.94 -16.26
C THR A 241 -1.88 -33.04 -17.79
N ASP A 242 -2.18 -34.20 -18.37
CA ASP A 242 -2.10 -34.39 -19.83
C ASP A 242 -3.03 -33.45 -20.59
N GLU A 243 -4.22 -33.17 -20.04
CA GLU A 243 -5.16 -32.18 -20.62
C GLU A 243 -4.54 -30.78 -20.62
N GLN A 244 -3.96 -30.35 -19.49
CA GLN A 244 -3.27 -29.07 -19.40
C GLN A 244 -2.09 -28.98 -20.34
N ARG A 245 -1.28 -30.04 -20.42
CA ARG A 245 -0.08 -30.11 -21.25
C ARG A 245 -0.42 -29.97 -22.73
N LYS A 246 -1.45 -30.67 -23.20
CA LYS A 246 -1.94 -30.61 -24.57
C LYS A 246 -2.45 -29.20 -24.89
N LEU A 247 -3.32 -28.64 -24.05
CA LEU A 247 -3.88 -27.30 -24.25
C LEU A 247 -2.82 -26.21 -24.21
N TYR A 248 -1.86 -26.32 -23.28
CA TYR A 248 -0.72 -25.42 -23.16
C TYR A 248 0.15 -25.44 -24.43
N ALA A 249 0.49 -26.63 -24.94
CA ALA A 249 1.28 -26.77 -26.15
C ALA A 249 0.59 -26.17 -27.38
N THR A 250 -0.71 -26.42 -27.55
CA THR A 250 -1.52 -25.84 -28.63
C THR A 250 -1.54 -24.32 -28.57
N MET A 251 -1.83 -23.74 -27.40
CA MET A 251 -1.84 -22.29 -27.21
C MET A 251 -0.45 -21.67 -27.42
N LYS A 252 0.61 -22.33 -26.95
CA LYS A 252 1.98 -21.84 -27.13
C LYS A 252 2.37 -21.81 -28.61
N SER A 253 2.06 -22.87 -29.34
CA SER A 253 2.35 -22.95 -30.79
C SER A 253 1.59 -21.87 -31.58
N ALA A 254 0.29 -21.67 -31.26
CA ALA A 254 -0.51 -20.61 -31.89
C ALA A 254 0.06 -19.21 -31.56
N ALA A 255 0.47 -18.97 -30.33
CA ALA A 255 1.07 -17.70 -29.92
C ALA A 255 2.41 -17.44 -30.66
N ILE A 256 3.25 -18.46 -30.81
CA ILE A 256 4.52 -18.35 -31.55
C ILE A 256 4.26 -18.06 -33.03
N ALA A 257 3.34 -18.77 -33.68
CA ALA A 257 2.99 -18.55 -35.09
C ALA A 257 2.48 -17.12 -35.33
N MET A 258 1.67 -16.58 -34.42
CA MET A 258 1.21 -15.19 -34.49
C MET A 258 2.36 -14.18 -34.35
N ILE A 259 3.34 -14.43 -33.51
CA ILE A 259 4.52 -13.56 -33.35
C ILE A 259 5.40 -13.60 -34.61
N GLU A 260 5.68 -14.78 -35.14
CA GLU A 260 6.49 -14.97 -36.35
C GLU A 260 5.80 -14.36 -37.57
N GLY A 261 4.48 -14.43 -37.67
CA GLY A 261 3.68 -13.77 -38.73
C GLY A 261 3.56 -12.25 -38.57
N LYS A 262 4.18 -11.62 -37.57
CA LYS A 262 4.13 -10.17 -37.29
C LYS A 262 2.71 -9.60 -37.11
N VAL A 263 1.74 -10.44 -36.76
CA VAL A 263 0.31 -10.07 -36.63
C VAL A 263 -0.04 -9.58 -35.23
N MET A 264 0.88 -9.64 -34.27
CA MET A 264 0.58 -9.35 -32.86
C MET A 264 1.04 -7.98 -32.38
N SER A 265 0.12 -7.25 -31.76
CA SER A 265 0.44 -6.11 -30.88
C SER A 265 0.96 -6.61 -29.52
N THR A 266 1.68 -5.74 -28.80
CA THR A 266 2.17 -6.04 -27.43
C THR A 266 1.03 -6.47 -26.48
N VAL A 267 -0.18 -5.93 -26.68
CA VAL A 267 -1.38 -6.28 -25.89
C VAL A 267 -1.78 -7.73 -26.12
N ASN A 268 -1.73 -8.20 -27.38
CA ASN A 268 -2.06 -9.58 -27.73
C ASN A 268 -1.06 -10.57 -27.12
N VAL A 269 0.26 -10.24 -27.13
CA VAL A 269 1.30 -11.08 -26.50
C VAL A 269 1.03 -11.23 -25.00
N MET A 270 0.73 -10.14 -24.29
CA MET A 270 0.40 -10.17 -22.86
C MET A 270 -0.84 -11.01 -22.60
N THR A 271 -1.87 -10.91 -23.43
CA THR A 271 -3.08 -11.72 -23.32
C THR A 271 -2.78 -13.22 -23.45
N GLN A 272 -1.93 -13.60 -24.42
CA GLN A 272 -1.54 -15.00 -24.61
C GLN A 272 -0.74 -15.53 -23.42
N LEU A 273 0.20 -14.76 -22.88
CA LEU A 273 0.92 -15.14 -21.66
C LEU A 273 -0.02 -15.34 -20.47
N MET A 274 -1.01 -14.47 -20.32
CA MET A 274 -2.04 -14.64 -19.29
C MET A 274 -2.86 -15.92 -19.48
N ARG A 275 -3.23 -16.26 -20.73
CA ARG A 275 -3.96 -17.50 -21.04
C ARG A 275 -3.13 -18.75 -20.71
N LEU A 276 -1.84 -18.76 -21.13
CA LEU A 276 -0.92 -19.83 -20.76
C LEU A 276 -0.80 -20.01 -19.25
N HIS A 277 -0.69 -18.91 -18.51
CA HIS A 277 -0.66 -18.97 -17.06
C HIS A 277 -1.98 -19.47 -16.44
N GLN A 278 -3.14 -19.05 -16.97
CA GLN A 278 -4.44 -19.57 -16.54
C GLN A 278 -4.56 -21.09 -16.73
N ILE A 279 -4.08 -21.63 -17.87
CA ILE A 279 -4.06 -23.08 -18.12
C ILE A 279 -3.24 -23.80 -17.04
N THR A 280 -2.08 -23.28 -16.67
CA THR A 280 -1.26 -23.89 -15.59
C THR A 280 -1.94 -23.82 -14.22
N CYS A 281 -2.82 -22.85 -14.01
CA CYS A 281 -3.64 -22.72 -12.81
C CYS A 281 -4.92 -23.57 -12.81
N GLY A 282 -5.20 -24.28 -13.92
CA GLY A 282 -6.39 -25.16 -14.03
C GLY A 282 -7.66 -24.43 -14.42
N THR A 283 -7.53 -23.30 -15.10
CA THR A 283 -8.64 -22.53 -15.68
C THR A 283 -8.29 -22.08 -17.10
N PHE A 284 -9.27 -22.08 -17.96
CA PHE A 284 -9.17 -21.47 -19.29
C PHE A 284 -10.38 -20.59 -19.52
N LYS A 285 -10.14 -19.33 -19.85
CA LYS A 285 -11.20 -18.41 -20.22
C LYS A 285 -11.17 -18.22 -21.74
N ALA A 286 -12.24 -18.65 -22.42
CA ALA A 286 -12.41 -18.44 -23.86
C ALA A 286 -12.73 -16.97 -24.18
N ASP A 287 -12.66 -16.60 -25.46
CA ASP A 287 -12.89 -15.21 -25.90
C ASP A 287 -14.36 -14.79 -25.79
N ASP A 288 -15.29 -15.74 -25.80
CA ASP A 288 -16.72 -15.54 -25.51
C ASP A 288 -17.03 -15.32 -24.02
N GLY A 289 -16.00 -15.37 -23.16
CA GLY A 289 -16.12 -15.22 -21.71
C GLY A 289 -16.36 -16.53 -20.95
N THR A 290 -16.59 -17.65 -21.65
CA THR A 290 -16.79 -18.98 -21.04
C THR A 290 -15.55 -19.40 -20.28
N ILE A 291 -15.75 -19.89 -19.04
CA ILE A 291 -14.66 -20.40 -18.19
C ILE A 291 -14.72 -21.92 -18.18
N LYS A 292 -13.71 -22.57 -18.72
CA LYS A 292 -13.50 -24.01 -18.63
C LYS A 292 -12.57 -24.31 -17.44
N HIS A 293 -13.01 -25.20 -16.56
CA HIS A 293 -12.18 -25.73 -15.48
C HIS A 293 -11.44 -26.99 -15.94
N LEU A 294 -10.15 -27.01 -15.74
CA LEU A 294 -9.26 -28.14 -16.05
C LEU A 294 -8.90 -28.84 -14.74
N LYS A 295 -8.76 -30.16 -14.78
CA LYS A 295 -8.11 -30.90 -13.68
C LYS A 295 -6.67 -30.37 -13.55
N ASN A 296 -6.22 -30.17 -12.32
CA ASN A 296 -4.85 -29.76 -12.05
C ASN A 296 -4.38 -30.36 -10.73
N ASN A 297 -3.08 -30.65 -10.67
CA ASN A 297 -2.47 -31.24 -9.49
C ASN A 297 -2.11 -30.21 -8.42
N ARG A 298 -2.20 -28.89 -8.75
CA ARG A 298 -1.81 -27.81 -7.80
C ARG A 298 -2.68 -27.77 -6.55
N LEU A 299 -3.99 -28.03 -6.74
CA LEU A 299 -4.93 -28.01 -5.61
C LEU A 299 -4.63 -29.17 -4.65
N THR A 300 -4.37 -30.38 -5.18
CA THR A 300 -3.99 -31.55 -4.39
C THR A 300 -2.70 -31.25 -3.64
N THR A 301 -1.64 -30.83 -4.34
CA THR A 301 -0.36 -30.47 -3.71
C THR A 301 -0.50 -29.36 -2.67
N LEU A 302 -1.44 -28.39 -2.87
CA LEU A 302 -1.72 -27.38 -1.86
C LEU A 302 -2.34 -28.00 -0.60
N MET A 303 -3.29 -28.92 -0.76
CA MET A 303 -3.90 -29.60 0.39
C MET A 303 -2.87 -30.41 1.16
N ASP A 304 -2.00 -31.17 0.45
CA ASP A 304 -0.88 -31.90 1.07
C ASP A 304 0.04 -30.95 1.85
N CYS A 305 0.38 -29.78 1.29
CA CYS A 305 1.19 -28.77 2.00
C CYS A 305 0.48 -28.19 3.25
N LEU A 306 -0.84 -28.09 3.22
CA LEU A 306 -1.60 -27.60 4.37
C LEU A 306 -1.66 -28.65 5.50
N GLU A 307 -1.76 -29.95 5.15
CA GLU A 307 -1.68 -31.05 6.10
C GLU A 307 -0.31 -31.14 6.78
N GLU A 308 0.75 -30.81 6.03
CA GLU A 308 2.13 -30.75 6.56
C GLU A 308 2.39 -29.52 7.46
N THR A 309 1.49 -28.53 7.49
CA THR A 309 1.75 -27.24 8.12
C THR A 309 0.93 -27.06 9.39
N GLU A 310 1.60 -26.88 10.52
CA GLU A 310 0.94 -26.51 11.78
C GLU A 310 0.68 -25.01 11.85
N GLY A 311 -0.48 -24.61 12.41
CA GLY A 311 -0.81 -23.23 12.70
C GLY A 311 -1.59 -22.50 11.61
N LYS A 312 -1.46 -21.17 11.58
CA LYS A 312 -2.23 -20.31 10.65
C LYS A 312 -1.50 -20.14 9.34
N VAL A 313 -2.22 -20.32 8.24
CA VAL A 313 -1.68 -20.21 6.88
C VAL A 313 -2.33 -19.09 6.11
N ILE A 314 -1.55 -18.34 5.31
CA ILE A 314 -2.03 -17.37 4.34
C ILE A 314 -1.75 -17.91 2.94
N ILE A 315 -2.81 -18.08 2.14
CA ILE A 315 -2.72 -18.56 0.77
C ILE A 315 -2.90 -17.39 -0.20
N TRP A 316 -1.93 -17.18 -1.07
CA TRP A 316 -1.99 -16.18 -2.13
C TRP A 316 -2.26 -16.84 -3.48
N ALA A 317 -3.27 -16.38 -4.20
CA ALA A 317 -3.59 -16.85 -5.54
C ALA A 317 -3.78 -15.66 -6.50
N THR A 318 -3.40 -15.87 -7.76
CA THR A 318 -3.44 -14.81 -8.79
C THR A 318 -4.84 -14.57 -9.33
N TYR A 319 -5.63 -15.63 -9.49
CA TYR A 319 -6.94 -15.55 -10.11
C TYR A 319 -8.09 -15.79 -9.12
N ARG A 320 -9.19 -15.06 -9.32
CA ARG A 320 -10.39 -15.22 -8.46
C ARG A 320 -10.97 -16.64 -8.48
N GLU A 321 -10.88 -17.30 -9.63
CA GLU A 321 -11.36 -18.68 -9.76
C GLU A 321 -10.50 -19.67 -8.96
N ASP A 322 -9.20 -19.44 -8.86
CA ASP A 322 -8.33 -20.25 -7.99
C ASP A 322 -8.71 -20.05 -6.51
N ILE A 323 -8.94 -18.80 -6.10
CA ILE A 323 -9.39 -18.49 -4.73
C ILE A 323 -10.71 -19.22 -4.41
N LYS A 324 -11.68 -19.18 -5.33
CA LYS A 324 -12.97 -19.88 -5.13
C LYS A 324 -12.77 -21.39 -4.93
N LYS A 325 -11.99 -22.03 -5.82
CA LYS A 325 -11.70 -23.46 -5.73
C LYS A 325 -10.98 -23.82 -4.44
N ILE A 326 -10.00 -23.03 -4.01
CA ILE A 326 -9.28 -23.25 -2.75
C ILE A 326 -10.27 -23.17 -1.57
N VAL A 327 -11.10 -22.12 -1.52
CA VAL A 327 -12.11 -21.95 -0.46
C VAL A 327 -13.12 -23.10 -0.44
N GLU A 328 -13.58 -23.56 -1.61
CA GLU A 328 -14.50 -24.71 -1.72
C GLU A 328 -13.85 -26.01 -1.23
N SER A 329 -12.58 -26.22 -1.53
CA SER A 329 -11.85 -27.41 -1.09
C SER A 329 -11.60 -27.39 0.41
N LEU A 330 -11.21 -26.24 0.97
CA LEU A 330 -11.00 -26.08 2.40
C LEU A 330 -12.28 -26.20 3.25
N LYS A 331 -13.47 -25.98 2.65
CA LYS A 331 -14.76 -26.20 3.33
C LYS A 331 -15.18 -27.67 3.35
N LYS A 332 -14.59 -28.48 2.48
CA LYS A 332 -14.90 -29.92 2.38
C LYS A 332 -13.93 -30.80 3.18
N ALA A 333 -12.74 -30.27 3.44
CA ALA A 333 -11.75 -30.88 4.31
C ALA A 333 -12.01 -30.51 5.78
#